data_df1eafe0bdf3d3a020df1b424ed15ef2
#
_entry.id   df1eafe0bdf3d3a020df1b424ed15ef2
#
_cell.length_a   1.000
_cell.length_b   1.000
_cell.length_c   1.000
_cell.angle_alpha   90.00
_cell.angle_beta   90.00
_cell.angle_gamma   90.00
#
_symmetry.space_group_name_H-M   'P 1'
#
loop_
_entity.id
_entity.type
_entity.pdbx_description
1 polymer ?
#
loop_
_entity_poly.entity_id
_entity_poly.type
_entity_poly.pdbx_seq_one_letter_code
_entity_poly.pdbx_strand_id
1 'polypeptide(L)'
;MERVHTLPDAGEVVFVDASGGMDRHGQRVFLLMCWSPAGGLPLGVIVSTSETEAVVDKAFRLLVGILPDGAFGGRGRRGPLCFMTDDCQAERNALSAVWPEARLLLCTFHVLQAVWRWLHNGKHGIDKQHRQAIMALAKQLVYANNEAEIATTMELVATEWGERYPLLDQYLQGFAARRQEWALCLRTDVPTRGHNTNNIVESAFRVLKDSVLYRTRAFNLLQLFDSVTVQLSKHYARRACDVTNGRQRAALRRSAAAPAKKRAL
;
A
#
# COMPACT_ATOMS: atom_id res chain seq x y z
N MET A 1 3.96 3.07 -19.63
CA MET A 1 3.86 2.04 -18.58
C MET A 1 4.55 0.74 -19.00
N GLU A 2 4.38 0.26 -20.22
CA GLU A 2 4.95 -1.01 -20.70
C GLU A 2 6.45 -1.19 -20.38
N ARG A 3 7.27 -0.18 -20.71
CA ARG A 3 8.73 -0.21 -20.40
C ARG A 3 9.05 -0.27 -18.91
N VAL A 4 8.14 0.14 -18.04
CA VAL A 4 8.37 0.06 -16.58
C VAL A 4 8.29 -1.40 -16.10
N HIS A 5 7.46 -2.20 -16.76
CA HIS A 5 7.33 -3.62 -16.44
C HIS A 5 8.61 -4.44 -16.69
N THR A 6 9.53 -3.96 -17.56
CA THR A 6 10.80 -4.66 -17.79
C THR A 6 11.84 -4.42 -16.69
N LEU A 7 11.60 -3.47 -15.78
CA LEU A 7 12.49 -3.21 -14.67
C LEU A 7 12.41 -4.36 -13.62
N PRO A 8 13.54 -4.86 -13.11
CA PRO A 8 13.53 -5.89 -12.07
C PRO A 8 12.70 -5.48 -10.83
N ASP A 9 12.79 -4.21 -10.43
CA ASP A 9 12.05 -3.67 -9.29
C ASP A 9 10.51 -3.77 -9.46
N ALA A 10 10.01 -3.83 -10.71
CA ALA A 10 8.58 -4.02 -10.99
C ALA A 10 8.05 -5.40 -10.57
N GLY A 11 8.94 -6.40 -10.46
CA GLY A 11 8.60 -7.75 -10.01
C GLY A 11 8.70 -7.95 -8.49
N GLU A 12 9.19 -6.97 -7.74
CA GLU A 12 9.42 -7.08 -6.30
C GLU A 12 8.17 -6.68 -5.51
N VAL A 13 7.96 -5.40 -5.29
CA VAL A 13 6.80 -4.86 -4.56
C VAL A 13 6.02 -3.90 -5.43
N VAL A 14 4.72 -4.14 -5.53
CA VAL A 14 3.78 -3.25 -6.21
C VAL A 14 2.85 -2.61 -5.18
N PHE A 15 2.78 -1.29 -5.19
CA PHE A 15 1.93 -0.49 -4.33
C PHE A 15 0.61 -0.26 -5.06
N VAL A 16 -0.49 -0.62 -4.42
CA VAL A 16 -1.83 -0.46 -4.97
C VAL A 16 -2.66 0.38 -4.03
N ASP A 17 -3.44 1.26 -4.58
CA ASP A 17 -4.42 2.06 -3.85
C ASP A 17 -5.45 2.64 -4.82
N ALA A 18 -6.60 3.01 -4.32
CA ALA A 18 -7.68 3.62 -5.05
C ALA A 18 -8.00 5.02 -4.54
N SER A 19 -8.33 5.94 -5.45
CA SER A 19 -8.75 7.28 -5.08
C SER A 19 -9.87 7.78 -5.97
N GLY A 20 -10.81 8.50 -5.37
CA GLY A 20 -11.91 9.16 -6.08
C GLY A 20 -11.79 10.68 -6.09
N GLY A 21 -12.89 11.32 -6.56
CA GLY A 21 -13.04 12.78 -6.55
C GLY A 21 -12.21 13.50 -7.61
N MET A 22 -11.72 12.79 -8.63
CA MET A 22 -10.90 13.35 -9.71
C MET A 22 -11.70 13.71 -10.97
N ASP A 23 -12.94 13.28 -11.03
CA ASP A 23 -13.89 13.64 -12.09
C ASP A 23 -15.24 14.07 -11.50
N ARG A 24 -16.18 14.45 -12.39
CA ARG A 24 -17.56 14.85 -12.02
C ARG A 24 -18.51 13.68 -11.83
N HIS A 25 -18.13 12.49 -12.27
CA HIS A 25 -18.99 11.30 -12.31
C HIS A 25 -18.70 10.32 -11.17
N GLY A 26 -17.76 10.64 -10.27
CA GLY A 26 -17.45 9.81 -9.10
C GLY A 26 -16.65 8.55 -9.43
N GLN A 27 -15.93 8.55 -10.56
CA GLN A 27 -15.06 7.43 -10.91
C GLN A 27 -13.97 7.22 -9.88
N ARG A 28 -13.60 5.96 -9.70
CA ARG A 28 -12.46 5.53 -8.88
C ARG A 28 -11.28 5.22 -9.77
N VAL A 29 -10.11 5.70 -9.40
CA VAL A 29 -8.87 5.42 -10.10
C VAL A 29 -8.01 4.55 -9.19
N PHE A 30 -7.65 3.36 -9.68
CA PHE A 30 -6.65 2.50 -9.04
C PHE A 30 -5.31 2.75 -9.75
N LEU A 31 -4.26 2.92 -8.97
CA LEU A 31 -2.90 3.02 -9.46
C LEU A 31 -2.09 1.83 -8.95
N LEU A 32 -1.37 1.17 -9.86
CA LEU A 32 -0.35 0.19 -9.54
C LEU A 32 1.00 0.86 -9.77
N MET A 33 1.81 0.95 -8.74
CA MET A 33 3.10 1.64 -8.77
C MET A 33 4.22 0.69 -8.32
N CYS A 34 5.39 0.76 -8.94
CA CYS A 34 6.60 0.15 -8.38
C CYS A 34 7.59 1.23 -7.93
N TRP A 35 8.55 0.82 -7.11
CA TRP A 35 9.68 1.67 -6.75
C TRP A 35 10.74 1.66 -7.86
N SER A 36 11.49 2.75 -8.00
CA SER A 36 12.69 2.85 -8.81
C SER A 36 13.67 3.88 -8.23
N PRO A 37 14.92 3.94 -8.69
CA PRO A 37 15.84 5.02 -8.33
C PRO A 37 15.32 6.43 -8.66
N ALA A 38 14.40 6.54 -9.61
CA ALA A 38 13.72 7.80 -9.93
C ALA A 38 12.49 8.07 -9.05
N GLY A 39 12.23 7.22 -8.05
CA GLY A 39 11.03 7.24 -7.22
C GLY A 39 9.97 6.25 -7.71
N GLY A 40 8.69 6.49 -7.40
CA GLY A 40 7.60 5.64 -7.90
C GLY A 40 7.44 5.74 -9.40
N LEU A 41 7.13 4.61 -10.06
CA LEU A 41 6.79 4.56 -11.48
C LEU A 41 5.47 3.82 -11.68
N PRO A 42 4.57 4.28 -12.57
CA PRO A 42 3.29 3.64 -12.80
C PRO A 42 3.44 2.36 -13.65
N LEU A 43 2.89 1.27 -13.16
CA LEU A 43 2.78 -0.02 -13.84
C LEU A 43 1.41 -0.17 -14.52
N GLY A 44 0.35 0.25 -13.85
CA GLY A 44 -1.01 0.12 -14.35
C GLY A 44 -1.94 1.16 -13.78
N VAL A 45 -2.99 1.42 -14.54
CA VAL A 45 -4.10 2.31 -14.15
C VAL A 45 -5.41 1.60 -14.48
N ILE A 46 -6.34 1.67 -13.54
CA ILE A 46 -7.72 1.24 -13.74
C ILE A 46 -8.64 2.41 -13.39
N VAL A 47 -9.64 2.65 -14.23
CA VAL A 47 -10.73 3.57 -13.93
C VAL A 47 -12.00 2.75 -13.82
N SER A 48 -12.70 2.89 -12.71
CA SER A 48 -13.87 2.08 -12.37
C SER A 48 -15.01 2.94 -11.80
N THR A 49 -16.22 2.50 -12.00
CA THR A 49 -17.43 3.13 -11.41
C THR A 49 -17.67 2.69 -9.96
N SER A 50 -16.98 1.64 -9.50
CA SER A 50 -17.22 1.02 -8.19
C SER A 50 -15.94 0.39 -7.64
N GLU A 51 -15.88 0.24 -6.32
CA GLU A 51 -14.84 -0.47 -5.58
C GLU A 51 -15.34 -1.82 -5.01
N THR A 52 -16.46 -2.34 -5.51
CA THR A 52 -16.93 -3.67 -5.10
C THR A 52 -15.96 -4.75 -5.58
N GLU A 53 -15.84 -5.81 -4.81
CA GLU A 53 -14.91 -6.92 -5.11
C GLU A 53 -15.07 -7.46 -6.53
N ALA A 54 -16.32 -7.73 -6.97
CA ALA A 54 -16.61 -8.26 -8.29
C ALA A 54 -16.15 -7.33 -9.43
N VAL A 55 -16.28 -6.00 -9.25
CA VAL A 55 -15.85 -5.03 -10.25
C VAL A 55 -14.34 -4.91 -10.26
N VAL A 56 -13.71 -4.89 -9.09
CA VAL A 56 -12.25 -4.80 -8.94
C VAL A 56 -11.55 -6.07 -9.47
N ASP A 57 -12.08 -7.27 -9.16
CA ASP A 57 -11.57 -8.54 -9.71
C ASP A 57 -11.61 -8.54 -11.24
N LYS A 58 -12.76 -8.18 -11.82
CA LYS A 58 -12.90 -8.07 -13.29
C LYS A 58 -11.90 -7.07 -13.87
N ALA A 59 -11.71 -5.93 -13.21
CA ALA A 59 -10.80 -4.90 -13.68
C ALA A 59 -9.33 -5.36 -13.64
N PHE A 60 -8.89 -6.06 -12.59
CA PHE A 60 -7.55 -6.66 -12.54
C PHE A 60 -7.37 -7.75 -13.59
N ARG A 61 -8.38 -8.61 -13.85
CA ARG A 61 -8.31 -9.61 -14.94
C ARG A 61 -8.18 -8.96 -16.32
N LEU A 62 -8.88 -7.86 -16.57
CA LEU A 62 -8.72 -7.08 -17.80
C LEU A 62 -7.31 -6.48 -17.90
N LEU A 63 -6.78 -5.96 -16.80
CA LEU A 63 -5.39 -5.47 -16.75
C LEU A 63 -4.40 -6.59 -17.10
N VAL A 64 -4.53 -7.78 -16.50
CA VAL A 64 -3.68 -8.95 -16.83
C VAL A 64 -3.74 -9.29 -18.31
N GLY A 65 -4.91 -9.16 -18.95
CA GLY A 65 -5.09 -9.44 -20.37
C GLY A 65 -4.30 -8.53 -21.32
N ILE A 66 -3.91 -7.33 -20.86
CA ILE A 66 -3.15 -6.35 -21.65
C ILE A 66 -1.69 -6.19 -21.21
N LEU A 67 -1.26 -6.90 -20.16
CA LEU A 67 0.12 -6.86 -19.70
C LEU A 67 1.05 -7.53 -20.71
N PRO A 68 2.27 -7.00 -20.91
CA PRO A 68 3.28 -7.67 -21.75
C PRO A 68 3.72 -9.00 -21.11
N ASP A 69 4.16 -9.96 -21.92
CA ASP A 69 4.62 -11.28 -21.46
C ASP A 69 5.73 -11.19 -20.42
N GLY A 70 6.62 -10.20 -20.54
CA GLY A 70 7.69 -9.91 -19.59
C GLY A 70 7.28 -8.97 -18.44
N ALA A 71 5.99 -8.78 -18.18
CA ALA A 71 5.53 -7.92 -17.09
C ALA A 71 6.13 -8.31 -15.74
N PHE A 72 6.10 -7.36 -14.81
CA PHE A 72 6.59 -7.55 -13.45
C PHE A 72 8.03 -8.10 -13.39
N GLY A 73 8.94 -7.46 -14.13
CA GLY A 73 10.36 -7.84 -14.12
C GLY A 73 10.62 -9.25 -14.66
N GLY A 74 9.86 -9.69 -15.66
CA GLY A 74 9.95 -11.01 -16.26
C GLY A 74 9.07 -12.09 -15.62
N ARG A 75 8.28 -11.73 -14.59
CA ARG A 75 7.37 -12.69 -13.92
C ARG A 75 6.06 -12.93 -14.68
N GLY A 76 5.72 -12.05 -15.61
CA GLY A 76 4.55 -12.17 -16.46
C GLY A 76 3.23 -12.20 -15.66
N ARG A 77 2.35 -13.14 -16.03
CA ARG A 77 1.03 -13.28 -15.38
C ARG A 77 1.06 -13.73 -13.92
N ARG A 78 2.20 -14.22 -13.41
CA ARG A 78 2.36 -14.54 -11.98
C ARG A 78 2.31 -13.31 -11.07
N GLY A 79 2.46 -12.11 -11.64
CA GLY A 79 2.46 -10.88 -10.89
C GLY A 79 3.75 -10.62 -10.11
N PRO A 80 3.79 -9.59 -9.26
CA PRO A 80 4.95 -9.29 -8.42
C PRO A 80 5.10 -10.31 -7.29
N LEU A 81 6.21 -10.23 -6.55
CA LEU A 81 6.39 -11.03 -5.33
C LEU A 81 5.43 -10.60 -4.22
N CYS A 82 5.15 -9.31 -4.11
CA CYS A 82 4.16 -8.84 -3.17
C CYS A 82 3.45 -7.58 -3.62
N PHE A 83 2.23 -7.38 -3.07
CA PHE A 83 1.51 -6.11 -3.12
C PHE A 83 1.54 -5.45 -1.75
N MET A 84 1.70 -4.13 -1.72
CA MET A 84 1.50 -3.27 -0.55
C MET A 84 0.19 -2.52 -0.73
N THR A 85 -0.78 -2.76 0.16
CA THR A 85 -2.13 -2.19 0.09
C THR A 85 -2.52 -1.53 1.41
N ASP A 86 -3.64 -0.84 1.40
CA ASP A 86 -4.40 -0.59 2.62
C ASP A 86 -5.23 -1.83 3.03
N ASP A 87 -6.12 -1.72 4.01
CA ASP A 87 -6.96 -2.84 4.48
C ASP A 87 -8.34 -2.88 3.78
N CYS A 88 -8.40 -2.53 2.49
CA CYS A 88 -9.60 -2.69 1.70
C CYS A 88 -9.81 -4.16 1.31
N GLN A 89 -10.75 -4.83 1.96
CA GLN A 89 -10.96 -6.27 1.77
C GLN A 89 -11.32 -6.62 0.32
N ALA A 90 -12.15 -5.79 -0.35
CA ALA A 90 -12.55 -6.01 -1.74
C ALA A 90 -11.34 -5.97 -2.69
N GLU A 91 -10.43 -5.00 -2.51
CA GLU A 91 -9.20 -4.90 -3.30
C GLU A 91 -8.28 -6.11 -3.03
N ARG A 92 -8.08 -6.45 -1.76
CA ARG A 92 -7.21 -7.55 -1.35
C ARG A 92 -7.70 -8.90 -1.83
N ASN A 93 -9.02 -9.17 -1.74
CA ASN A 93 -9.62 -10.39 -2.27
C ASN A 93 -9.42 -10.50 -3.79
N ALA A 94 -9.65 -9.41 -4.52
CA ALA A 94 -9.44 -9.36 -5.96
C ALA A 94 -7.97 -9.56 -6.35
N LEU A 95 -7.02 -8.94 -5.63
CA LEU A 95 -5.59 -9.15 -5.85
C LEU A 95 -5.19 -10.62 -5.62
N SER A 96 -5.67 -11.22 -4.52
CA SER A 96 -5.40 -12.63 -4.19
C SER A 96 -5.98 -13.60 -5.22
N ALA A 97 -7.17 -13.31 -5.75
CA ALA A 97 -7.82 -14.13 -6.78
C ALA A 97 -7.12 -14.05 -8.14
N VAL A 98 -6.54 -12.88 -8.48
CA VAL A 98 -5.86 -12.66 -9.76
C VAL A 98 -4.38 -13.05 -9.72
N TRP A 99 -3.70 -12.80 -8.60
CA TRP A 99 -2.29 -13.12 -8.39
C TRP A 99 -2.07 -13.91 -7.09
N PRO A 100 -2.47 -15.19 -7.06
CA PRO A 100 -2.44 -16.01 -5.84
C PRO A 100 -1.03 -16.30 -5.31
N GLU A 101 0.01 -16.15 -6.13
CA GLU A 101 1.40 -16.31 -5.71
C GLU A 101 1.96 -15.05 -5.04
N ALA A 102 1.30 -13.91 -5.18
CA ALA A 102 1.76 -12.65 -4.63
C ALA A 102 1.36 -12.52 -3.16
N ARG A 103 2.32 -12.19 -2.29
CA ARG A 103 2.04 -11.93 -0.89
C ARG A 103 1.37 -10.56 -0.72
N LEU A 104 0.28 -10.50 0.05
CA LEU A 104 -0.42 -9.25 0.34
C LEU A 104 0.06 -8.67 1.68
N LEU A 105 0.71 -7.52 1.62
CA LEU A 105 1.20 -6.79 2.78
C LEU A 105 0.35 -5.55 3.06
N LEU A 106 0.11 -5.29 4.32
CA LEU A 106 -0.59 -4.07 4.76
C LEU A 106 0.38 -2.91 4.97
N CYS A 107 -0.02 -1.74 4.55
CA CYS A 107 0.64 -0.48 4.87
C CYS A 107 0.66 -0.27 6.39
N THR A 108 1.85 -0.17 7.00
CA THR A 108 1.98 0.00 8.46
C THR A 108 1.31 1.28 8.97
N PHE A 109 1.26 2.33 8.16
CA PHE A 109 0.54 3.55 8.51
C PHE A 109 -0.96 3.30 8.66
N HIS A 110 -1.59 2.64 7.68
CA HIS A 110 -3.03 2.35 7.71
C HIS A 110 -3.39 1.34 8.82
N VAL A 111 -2.51 0.36 9.06
CA VAL A 111 -2.64 -0.56 10.20
C VAL A 111 -2.70 0.20 11.52
N LEU A 112 -1.73 1.08 11.79
CA LEU A 112 -1.70 1.87 13.01
C LEU A 112 -2.84 2.91 13.08
N GLN A 113 -3.24 3.47 11.94
CA GLN A 113 -4.39 4.35 11.85
C GLN A 113 -5.70 3.63 12.19
N ALA A 114 -5.85 2.36 11.78
CA ALA A 114 -7.01 1.54 12.12
C ALA A 114 -7.09 1.31 13.64
N VAL A 115 -5.97 0.94 14.28
CA VAL A 115 -5.89 0.82 15.74
C VAL A 115 -6.23 2.15 16.42
N TRP A 116 -5.66 3.26 15.95
CA TRP A 116 -5.93 4.58 16.51
C TRP A 116 -7.42 4.94 16.42
N ARG A 117 -8.06 4.72 15.27
CA ARG A 117 -9.50 4.95 15.09
C ARG A 117 -10.33 4.07 16.00
N TRP A 118 -9.95 2.79 16.15
CA TRP A 118 -10.61 1.86 17.05
C TRP A 118 -10.55 2.36 18.51
N LEU A 119 -9.38 2.77 18.99
CA LEU A 119 -9.19 3.30 20.36
C LEU A 119 -9.99 4.57 20.63
N HIS A 120 -10.27 5.38 19.61
CA HIS A 120 -11.02 6.63 19.73
C HIS A 120 -12.52 6.49 19.51
N ASN A 121 -12.98 5.30 19.10
CA ASN A 121 -14.40 5.03 18.97
C ASN A 121 -15.04 4.87 20.37
N GLY A 122 -15.99 5.76 20.70
CA GLY A 122 -16.64 5.75 22.02
C GLY A 122 -17.38 4.44 22.36
N LYS A 123 -17.76 3.64 21.34
CA LYS A 123 -18.40 2.34 21.54
C LYS A 123 -17.50 1.29 22.23
N HIS A 124 -16.18 1.47 22.15
CA HIS A 124 -15.22 0.52 22.73
C HIS A 124 -14.84 0.86 24.18
N GLY A 125 -15.26 2.01 24.70
CA GLY A 125 -15.14 2.38 26.11
C GLY A 125 -13.71 2.62 26.60
N ILE A 126 -12.74 2.87 25.70
CA ILE A 126 -11.35 3.08 26.10
C ILE A 126 -11.16 4.49 26.67
N ASP A 127 -10.73 4.57 27.93
CA ASP A 127 -10.43 5.82 28.62
C ASP A 127 -9.34 6.64 27.89
N LYS A 128 -9.54 7.95 27.79
CA LYS A 128 -8.61 8.84 27.07
C LYS A 128 -7.16 8.72 27.57
N GLN A 129 -6.98 8.60 28.89
CA GLN A 129 -5.66 8.49 29.53
C GLN A 129 -4.89 7.22 29.18
N HIS A 130 -5.58 6.13 28.78
CA HIS A 130 -4.97 4.84 28.46
C HIS A 130 -4.66 4.68 26.96
N ARG A 131 -5.28 5.49 26.07
CA ARG A 131 -5.16 5.34 24.62
C ARG A 131 -3.72 5.44 24.11
N GLN A 132 -2.92 6.32 24.72
CA GLN A 132 -1.53 6.50 24.34
C GLN A 132 -0.68 5.26 24.69
N ALA A 133 -0.86 4.71 25.88
CA ALA A 133 -0.15 3.48 26.31
C ALA A 133 -0.52 2.30 25.42
N ILE A 134 -1.81 2.06 25.17
CA ILE A 134 -2.28 0.99 24.29
C ILE A 134 -1.79 1.19 22.85
N MET A 135 -1.78 2.42 22.35
CA MET A 135 -1.23 2.72 21.03
C MET A 135 0.29 2.46 20.95
N ALA A 136 1.03 2.66 22.04
CA ALA A 136 2.45 2.30 22.11
C ALA A 136 2.66 0.79 21.99
N LEU A 137 1.82 -0.02 22.64
CA LEU A 137 1.86 -1.49 22.51
C LEU A 137 1.52 -1.93 21.08
N ALA A 138 0.51 -1.34 20.44
CA ALA A 138 0.22 -1.63 19.04
C ALA A 138 1.40 -1.31 18.10
N LYS A 139 2.14 -0.24 18.39
CA LYS A 139 3.37 0.08 17.65
C LYS A 139 4.48 -0.94 17.93
N GLN A 140 4.64 -1.39 19.17
CA GLN A 140 5.59 -2.46 19.51
C GLN A 140 5.28 -3.74 18.72
N LEU A 141 4.02 -4.14 18.61
CA LEU A 141 3.61 -5.28 17.78
C LEU A 141 4.03 -5.11 16.32
N VAL A 142 3.73 -3.97 15.70
CA VAL A 142 4.03 -3.72 14.27
C VAL A 142 5.54 -3.69 14.02
N TYR A 143 6.32 -3.09 14.92
CA TYR A 143 7.77 -2.89 14.79
C TYR A 143 8.60 -3.90 15.57
N ALA A 144 8.00 -5.00 16.05
CA ALA A 144 8.73 -6.07 16.73
C ALA A 144 9.87 -6.62 15.86
N ASN A 145 10.98 -6.99 16.49
CA ASN A 145 12.15 -7.51 15.78
C ASN A 145 12.03 -9.01 15.48
N ASN A 146 11.17 -9.73 16.22
CA ASN A 146 10.91 -11.17 16.08
C ASN A 146 9.53 -11.54 16.63
N GLU A 147 9.10 -12.78 16.39
CA GLU A 147 7.80 -13.30 16.86
C GLU A 147 7.72 -13.41 18.39
N ALA A 148 8.83 -13.62 19.08
CA ALA A 148 8.83 -13.68 20.54
C ALA A 148 8.45 -12.32 21.14
N GLU A 149 8.94 -11.21 20.60
CA GLU A 149 8.51 -9.86 21.01
C GLU A 149 7.02 -9.63 20.77
N ILE A 150 6.45 -10.16 19.67
CA ILE A 150 5.01 -10.09 19.42
C ILE A 150 4.26 -10.85 20.51
N ALA A 151 4.68 -12.09 20.84
CA ALA A 151 4.05 -12.90 21.86
C ALA A 151 4.09 -12.21 23.23
N THR A 152 5.28 -11.76 23.66
CA THR A 152 5.45 -11.04 24.94
C THR A 152 4.59 -9.77 25.00
N THR A 153 4.50 -9.02 23.91
CA THR A 153 3.65 -7.81 23.89
C THR A 153 2.17 -8.16 23.97
N MET A 154 1.74 -9.27 23.35
CA MET A 154 0.35 -9.75 23.46
C MET A 154 0.02 -10.21 24.89
N GLU A 155 0.93 -10.92 25.56
CA GLU A 155 0.79 -11.30 26.96
C GLU A 155 0.68 -10.07 27.88
N LEU A 156 1.50 -9.04 27.63
CA LEU A 156 1.44 -7.78 28.36
C LEU A 156 0.08 -7.08 28.18
N VAL A 157 -0.46 -7.08 26.96
CA VAL A 157 -1.80 -6.53 26.69
C VAL A 157 -2.87 -7.30 27.46
N ALA A 158 -2.84 -8.62 27.42
CA ALA A 158 -3.82 -9.45 28.11
C ALA A 158 -3.77 -9.23 29.64
N THR A 159 -2.57 -9.16 30.23
CA THR A 159 -2.40 -9.00 31.68
C THR A 159 -2.71 -7.60 32.19
N GLU A 160 -2.27 -6.55 31.48
CA GLU A 160 -2.46 -5.18 31.97
C GLU A 160 -3.83 -4.59 31.60
N TRP A 161 -4.39 -5.02 30.46
CA TRP A 161 -5.57 -4.37 29.88
C TRP A 161 -6.76 -5.29 29.65
N GLY A 162 -6.55 -6.64 29.61
CA GLY A 162 -7.57 -7.61 29.22
C GLY A 162 -8.78 -7.61 30.13
N GLU A 163 -8.59 -7.60 31.46
CA GLU A 163 -9.69 -7.55 32.44
C GLU A 163 -10.46 -6.22 32.35
N ARG A 164 -9.74 -5.13 32.17
CA ARG A 164 -10.34 -3.79 32.12
C ARG A 164 -11.06 -3.51 30.80
N TYR A 165 -10.52 -4.01 29.68
CA TYR A 165 -11.02 -3.77 28.33
C TYR A 165 -11.16 -5.08 27.53
N PRO A 166 -12.16 -5.93 27.80
CA PRO A 166 -12.30 -7.22 27.10
C PRO A 166 -12.42 -7.09 25.58
N LEU A 167 -13.05 -6.00 25.09
CA LEU A 167 -13.13 -5.72 23.64
C LEU A 167 -11.76 -5.41 23.02
N LEU A 168 -10.83 -4.83 23.79
CA LEU A 168 -9.46 -4.58 23.32
C LEU A 168 -8.70 -5.89 23.16
N ASP A 169 -8.81 -6.80 24.11
CA ASP A 169 -8.16 -8.11 23.99
C ASP A 169 -8.67 -8.87 22.77
N GLN A 170 -9.98 -8.94 22.57
CA GLN A 170 -10.59 -9.57 21.40
C GLN A 170 -10.10 -8.90 20.08
N TYR A 171 -10.04 -7.57 20.05
CA TYR A 171 -9.56 -6.83 18.88
C TYR A 171 -8.09 -7.15 18.56
N LEU A 172 -7.22 -7.15 19.58
CA LEU A 172 -5.79 -7.40 19.39
C LEU A 172 -5.48 -8.88 19.11
N GLN A 173 -6.28 -9.81 19.59
CA GLN A 173 -6.19 -11.23 19.16
C GLN A 173 -6.49 -11.37 17.66
N GLY A 174 -7.58 -10.77 17.18
CA GLY A 174 -7.88 -10.72 15.74
C GLY A 174 -6.81 -10.00 14.92
N PHE A 175 -6.24 -8.93 15.46
CA PHE A 175 -5.12 -8.22 14.88
C PHE A 175 -3.87 -9.12 14.77
N ALA A 176 -3.48 -9.79 15.85
CA ALA A 176 -2.33 -10.68 15.90
C ALA A 176 -2.48 -11.92 14.99
N ALA A 177 -3.70 -12.41 14.78
CA ALA A 177 -3.96 -13.51 13.85
C ALA A 177 -3.53 -13.19 12.41
N ARG A 178 -3.55 -11.90 12.03
CA ARG A 178 -3.14 -11.40 10.71
C ARG A 178 -1.69 -10.91 10.67
N ARG A 179 -0.84 -11.24 11.65
CA ARG A 179 0.53 -10.70 11.77
C ARG A 179 1.41 -10.89 10.53
N GLN A 180 1.17 -11.93 9.74
CA GLN A 180 1.87 -12.18 8.49
C GLN A 180 1.72 -11.04 7.46
N GLU A 181 0.64 -10.27 7.56
CA GLU A 181 0.35 -9.19 6.63
C GLU A 181 1.00 -7.87 7.05
N TRP A 182 1.20 -7.63 8.35
CA TRP A 182 1.62 -6.32 8.87
C TRP A 182 2.90 -6.33 9.71
N ALA A 183 3.31 -7.44 10.34
CA ALA A 183 4.49 -7.45 11.20
C ALA A 183 5.78 -7.33 10.38
N LEU A 184 6.64 -6.39 10.76
CA LEU A 184 7.85 -6.11 9.97
C LEU A 184 8.90 -7.24 10.06
N CYS A 185 9.00 -7.91 11.20
CA CYS A 185 9.90 -9.06 11.37
C CYS A 185 9.52 -10.25 10.47
N LEU A 186 8.29 -10.31 10.00
CA LEU A 186 7.79 -11.38 9.12
C LEU A 186 7.86 -11.02 7.62
N ARG A 187 8.55 -9.91 7.27
CA ARG A 187 8.74 -9.47 5.88
C ARG A 187 10.18 -9.65 5.40
N THR A 188 11.00 -10.41 6.11
CA THR A 188 12.44 -10.57 5.83
C THR A 188 12.71 -11.29 4.53
N ASP A 189 11.81 -12.17 4.12
CA ASP A 189 11.82 -12.94 2.88
C ASP A 189 11.24 -12.18 1.66
N VAL A 190 10.69 -10.98 1.88
CA VAL A 190 10.03 -10.19 0.83
C VAL A 190 10.86 -8.94 0.51
N PRO A 191 11.20 -8.67 -0.75
CA PRO A 191 12.06 -7.57 -1.15
C PRO A 191 11.32 -6.22 -1.11
N THR A 192 10.80 -5.82 0.06
CA THR A 192 10.12 -4.52 0.22
C THR A 192 11.04 -3.32 0.09
N ARG A 193 12.37 -3.53 0.05
CA ARG A 193 13.39 -2.46 0.00
C ARG A 193 13.24 -1.43 1.12
N GLY A 194 12.68 -1.86 2.27
CA GLY A 194 12.37 -0.99 3.41
C GLY A 194 11.15 -0.08 3.20
N HIS A 195 10.38 -0.31 2.16
CA HIS A 195 9.08 0.33 1.96
C HIS A 195 8.01 -0.46 2.72
N ASN A 196 7.51 0.11 3.81
CA ASN A 196 6.49 -0.51 4.64
C ASN A 196 5.19 0.29 4.67
N THR A 197 5.10 1.30 3.80
CA THR A 197 3.94 2.18 3.68
C THR A 197 3.57 2.40 2.22
N ASN A 198 2.33 2.74 1.97
CA ASN A 198 1.78 2.98 0.63
C ASN A 198 2.11 4.39 0.08
N ASN A 199 3.09 5.08 0.68
CA ASN A 199 3.46 6.47 0.35
C ASN A 199 3.78 6.70 -1.15
N ILE A 200 4.22 5.65 -1.86
CA ILE A 200 4.56 5.76 -3.29
C ILE A 200 3.30 6.05 -4.11
N VAL A 201 2.25 5.27 -3.92
CA VAL A 201 0.98 5.46 -4.64
C VAL A 201 0.22 6.68 -4.13
N GLU A 202 0.26 6.96 -2.81
CA GLU A 202 -0.31 8.19 -2.24
C GLU A 202 0.34 9.45 -2.85
N SER A 203 1.67 9.42 -3.04
CA SER A 203 2.40 10.49 -3.72
C SER A 203 2.00 10.62 -5.20
N ALA A 204 1.72 9.51 -5.87
CA ALA A 204 1.24 9.53 -7.25
C ALA A 204 -0.16 10.16 -7.36
N PHE A 205 -1.07 9.85 -6.43
CA PHE A 205 -2.36 10.54 -6.38
C PHE A 205 -2.23 12.03 -6.09
N ARG A 206 -1.27 12.44 -5.26
CA ARG A 206 -0.99 13.87 -5.04
C ARG A 206 -0.51 14.54 -6.34
N VAL A 207 0.43 13.93 -7.05
CA VAL A 207 0.89 14.42 -8.37
C VAL A 207 -0.30 14.53 -9.33
N LEU A 208 -1.15 13.51 -9.41
CA LEU A 208 -2.32 13.52 -10.28
C LEU A 208 -3.28 14.65 -9.93
N LYS A 209 -3.62 14.81 -8.65
CA LYS A 209 -4.56 15.85 -8.20
C LYS A 209 -3.98 17.26 -8.28
N ASP A 210 -2.72 17.45 -7.87
CA ASP A 210 -2.14 18.79 -7.74
C ASP A 210 -1.47 19.28 -9.03
N SER A 211 -0.73 18.40 -9.73
CA SER A 211 0.12 18.79 -10.86
C SER A 211 -0.45 18.45 -12.24
N VAL A 212 -1.34 17.46 -12.34
CA VAL A 212 -1.97 17.06 -13.60
C VAL A 212 -3.37 17.67 -13.73
N LEU A 213 -4.19 17.54 -12.70
CA LEU A 213 -5.55 18.08 -12.67
C LEU A 213 -5.64 19.49 -12.08
N TYR A 214 -4.54 20.03 -11.53
CA TYR A 214 -4.49 21.37 -10.93
C TYR A 214 -5.60 21.62 -9.90
N ARG A 215 -5.93 20.58 -9.09
CA ARG A 215 -7.02 20.55 -8.12
C ARG A 215 -8.42 20.76 -8.71
N THR A 216 -8.56 20.63 -10.03
CA THR A 216 -9.85 20.59 -10.71
C THR A 216 -10.31 19.16 -10.90
N ARG A 217 -11.58 18.99 -11.30
CA ARG A 217 -12.13 17.69 -11.67
C ARG A 217 -12.19 17.55 -13.18
N ALA A 218 -11.82 16.38 -13.70
CA ALA A 218 -12.00 16.05 -15.08
C ALA A 218 -13.48 16.19 -15.48
N PHE A 219 -13.74 16.79 -16.62
CA PHE A 219 -15.10 17.05 -17.09
C PHE A 219 -15.82 15.76 -17.52
N ASN A 220 -15.06 14.85 -18.12
CA ASN A 220 -15.57 13.58 -18.61
C ASN A 220 -14.52 12.46 -18.44
N LEU A 221 -14.93 11.22 -18.75
CA LEU A 221 -14.09 10.05 -18.64
C LEU A 221 -12.84 10.09 -19.55
N LEU A 222 -12.96 10.66 -20.76
CA LEU A 222 -11.84 10.78 -21.68
C LEU A 222 -10.74 11.69 -21.11
N GLN A 223 -11.13 12.84 -20.54
CA GLN A 223 -10.19 13.75 -19.89
C GLN A 223 -9.53 13.10 -18.67
N LEU A 224 -10.29 12.36 -17.86
CA LEU A 224 -9.74 11.61 -16.74
C LEU A 224 -8.74 10.56 -17.24
N PHE A 225 -9.11 9.79 -18.26
CA PHE A 225 -8.28 8.75 -18.85
C PHE A 225 -6.96 9.34 -19.42
N ASP A 226 -7.02 10.43 -20.19
CA ASP A 226 -5.83 11.14 -20.66
C ASP A 226 -4.94 11.59 -19.49
N SER A 227 -5.55 12.16 -18.45
CA SER A 227 -4.81 12.63 -17.26
C SER A 227 -4.04 11.50 -16.57
N VAL A 228 -4.69 10.34 -16.34
CA VAL A 228 -4.08 9.23 -15.61
C VAL A 228 -3.14 8.35 -16.45
N THR A 229 -3.32 8.32 -17.77
CA THR A 229 -2.48 7.49 -18.65
C THR A 229 -1.39 8.31 -19.34
N VAL A 230 -1.72 9.42 -19.98
CA VAL A 230 -0.79 10.21 -20.77
C VAL A 230 -0.07 11.25 -19.93
N GLN A 231 -0.79 12.11 -19.22
CA GLN A 231 -0.17 13.22 -18.50
C GLN A 231 0.65 12.74 -17.29
N LEU A 232 0.11 11.78 -16.52
CA LEU A 232 0.84 11.17 -15.42
C LEU A 232 2.09 10.43 -15.91
N SER A 233 2.01 9.70 -17.02
CA SER A 233 3.16 9.02 -17.62
C SER A 233 4.23 10.01 -18.09
N LYS A 234 3.84 11.12 -18.71
CA LYS A 234 4.79 12.20 -19.10
C LYS A 234 5.49 12.80 -17.87
N HIS A 235 4.77 13.02 -16.77
CA HIS A 235 5.36 13.50 -15.52
C HIS A 235 6.48 12.58 -15.03
N TYR A 236 6.20 11.28 -14.93
CA TYR A 236 7.19 10.30 -14.46
C TYR A 236 8.34 10.07 -15.44
N ALA A 237 8.08 10.09 -16.75
CA ALA A 237 9.13 10.00 -17.77
C ALA A 237 10.10 11.19 -17.66
N ARG A 238 9.57 12.42 -17.50
CA ARG A 238 10.41 13.61 -17.29
C ARG A 238 11.26 13.48 -16.02
N ARG A 239 10.66 13.05 -14.91
CA ARG A 239 11.38 12.81 -13.65
C ARG A 239 12.49 11.76 -13.81
N ALA A 240 12.23 10.67 -14.52
CA ALA A 240 13.23 9.64 -14.79
C ALA A 240 14.41 10.22 -15.60
N CYS A 241 14.13 11.01 -16.63
CA CYS A 241 15.16 11.72 -17.41
C CYS A 241 15.97 12.70 -16.55
N ASP A 242 15.33 13.44 -15.65
CA ASP A 242 16.03 14.38 -14.77
C ASP A 242 16.96 13.67 -13.78
N VAL A 243 16.57 12.50 -13.27
CA VAL A 243 17.45 11.66 -12.43
C VAL A 243 18.61 11.10 -13.26
N THR A 244 18.33 10.56 -14.45
CA THR A 244 19.36 9.98 -15.33
C THR A 244 20.39 11.03 -15.75
N ASN A 245 19.96 12.28 -15.99
CA ASN A 245 20.82 13.40 -16.38
C ASN A 245 21.46 14.11 -15.17
N GLY A 246 21.32 13.58 -13.95
CA GLY A 246 21.88 14.16 -12.74
C GLY A 246 21.24 15.48 -12.28
N ARG A 247 20.13 15.91 -12.88
CA ARG A 247 19.40 17.13 -12.48
C ARG A 247 18.65 16.94 -11.16
N GLN A 248 18.29 15.69 -10.83
CA GLN A 248 17.69 15.29 -9.56
C GLN A 248 18.48 14.13 -8.96
N ARG A 249 18.54 14.06 -7.62
CA ARG A 249 19.19 12.94 -6.94
C ARG A 249 18.36 11.67 -7.10
N ALA A 250 19.04 10.59 -7.48
CA ALA A 250 18.44 9.25 -7.45
C ALA A 250 18.14 8.83 -6.02
N ALA A 251 17.05 8.10 -5.82
CA ALA A 251 16.78 7.42 -4.57
C ALA A 251 17.74 6.23 -4.44
N LEU A 252 18.43 6.11 -3.29
CA LEU A 252 19.30 4.97 -3.05
C LEU A 252 18.50 3.68 -2.98
N ARG A 253 18.87 2.70 -3.81
CA ARG A 253 18.32 1.35 -3.71
C ARG A 253 18.79 0.72 -2.40
N ARG A 254 17.86 0.39 -1.53
CA ARG A 254 18.17 -0.34 -0.30
C ARG A 254 18.28 -1.83 -0.59
N SER A 255 19.02 -2.56 0.25
CA SER A 255 19.05 -4.02 0.17
C SER A 255 17.62 -4.58 0.34
N ALA A 256 17.35 -5.78 -0.20
CA ALA A 256 16.05 -6.43 -0.06
C ALA A 256 15.64 -6.57 1.42
N ALA A 257 16.61 -6.88 2.28
CA ALA A 257 16.46 -7.06 3.72
C ALA A 257 16.72 -5.76 4.54
N ALA A 258 16.62 -4.58 3.92
CA ALA A 258 16.86 -3.34 4.67
C ALA A 258 15.83 -3.20 5.80
N PRO A 259 16.27 -2.98 7.04
CA PRO A 259 15.38 -2.80 8.17
C PRO A 259 14.49 -1.57 7.94
N ALA A 260 13.25 -1.64 8.41
CA ALA A 260 12.37 -0.49 8.42
C ALA A 260 13.00 0.63 9.23
N LYS A 261 13.07 1.84 8.67
CA LYS A 261 13.39 3.01 9.50
C LYS A 261 12.26 3.16 10.52
N LYS A 262 12.56 2.93 11.80
CA LYS A 262 11.71 3.40 12.89
C LYS A 262 11.61 4.91 12.71
N ARG A 263 10.46 5.44 12.30
CA ARG A 263 10.22 6.87 12.40
C ARG A 263 10.24 7.19 13.89
N ALA A 264 11.15 8.06 14.31
CA ALA A 264 11.05 8.68 15.61
C ALA A 264 9.66 9.33 15.71
N LEU A 265 8.95 8.98 16.74
CA LEU A 265 7.60 9.41 17.04
C LEU A 265 7.65 10.68 17.89
#